data_542b126c6fc43890246b0c3e5cc01373
#
_entry.id   542b126c6fc43890246b0c3e5cc01373
#
_cell.length_a   1.000
_cell.length_b   1.000
_cell.length_c   1.000
_cell.angle_alpha   90.00
_cell.angle_beta   90.00
_cell.angle_gamma   90.00
#
_symmetry.space_group_name_H-M   'P 1'
#
loop_
_entity.id
_entity.type
_entity.pdbx_description
1 polymer ?
#
loop_
_entity_poly.entity_id
_entity_poly.type
_entity_poly.pdbx_seq_one_letter_code
_entity_poly.pdbx_strand_id
1 'polypeptide(L)'
;MIRKRPMRKSKITRETNETKVSVSINIDGTGKYSNDTNVGFFDHMLDQLSRHSLIDLEIKTIGDTEIDDHHTVEDTGIALGQALKNALGDKQGIVRYGSCNLPMDDAQIRTALDFSARPFFIWNVS
;
A
#
# COMPACT_ATOMS: atom_id res chain seq x y z
N MET A 1 -33.77 -1.74 -5.64
CA MET A 1 -32.66 -1.40 -6.53
C MET A 1 -31.36 -1.35 -5.73
N ILE A 2 -30.47 -2.29 -5.92
CA ILE A 2 -29.15 -2.27 -5.26
C ILE A 2 -28.33 -1.21 -5.99
N ARG A 3 -28.03 -0.07 -5.37
CA ARG A 3 -27.08 0.90 -5.90
C ARG A 3 -25.70 0.25 -5.93
N LYS A 4 -25.19 -0.02 -7.14
CA LYS A 4 -23.81 -0.46 -7.33
C LYS A 4 -22.91 0.64 -6.76
N ARG A 5 -22.19 0.36 -5.68
CA ARG A 5 -21.21 1.33 -5.16
C ARG A 5 -20.17 1.62 -6.24
N PRO A 6 -19.79 2.88 -6.46
CA PRO A 6 -18.70 3.18 -7.38
C PRO A 6 -17.43 2.48 -6.87
N MET A 7 -16.63 1.93 -7.80
CA MET A 7 -15.35 1.31 -7.46
C MET A 7 -14.43 2.35 -6.81
N ARG A 8 -13.84 2.00 -5.68
CA ARG A 8 -12.93 2.86 -4.92
C ARG A 8 -11.54 2.78 -5.54
N LYS A 9 -11.25 3.74 -6.40
CA LYS A 9 -9.99 3.83 -7.15
C LYS A 9 -9.31 5.18 -6.91
N SER A 10 -8.00 5.17 -7.01
CA SER A 10 -7.19 6.39 -6.97
C SER A 10 -5.91 6.20 -7.76
N LYS A 11 -5.38 7.30 -8.28
CA LYS A 11 -4.07 7.38 -8.87
C LYS A 11 -3.33 8.56 -8.27
N ILE A 12 -2.10 8.34 -7.81
CA ILE A 12 -1.19 9.35 -7.28
C ILE A 12 0.09 9.34 -8.11
N THR A 13 0.56 10.52 -8.44
CA THR A 13 1.92 10.75 -8.92
C THR A 13 2.62 11.70 -7.96
N ARG A 14 3.86 11.38 -7.60
CA ARG A 14 4.69 12.15 -6.70
C ARG A 14 6.08 12.24 -7.28
N GLU A 15 6.63 13.43 -7.32
CA GLU A 15 7.98 13.68 -7.83
C GLU A 15 8.74 14.53 -6.82
N THR A 16 9.95 14.12 -6.51
CA THR A 16 10.95 14.83 -5.72
C THR A 16 12.23 14.97 -6.53
N ASN A 17 13.30 15.50 -5.93
CA ASN A 17 14.60 15.51 -6.58
C ASN A 17 15.19 14.09 -6.71
N GLU A 18 14.79 13.18 -5.82
CA GLU A 18 15.35 11.83 -5.69
C GLU A 18 14.50 10.76 -6.36
N THR A 19 13.17 10.98 -6.46
CA THR A 19 12.25 9.93 -6.91
C THR A 19 11.15 10.45 -7.82
N LYS A 20 10.66 9.53 -8.65
CA LYS A 20 9.45 9.64 -9.45
C LYS A 20 8.55 8.45 -9.16
N VAL A 21 7.40 8.67 -8.54
CA VAL A 21 6.49 7.62 -8.10
C VAL A 21 5.13 7.76 -8.76
N SER A 22 4.60 6.66 -9.28
CA SER A 22 3.22 6.54 -9.74
C SER A 22 2.57 5.34 -9.05
N VAL A 23 1.42 5.56 -8.41
CA VAL A 23 0.62 4.52 -7.75
C VAL A 23 -0.80 4.58 -8.28
N SER A 24 -1.30 3.46 -8.78
CA SER A 24 -2.72 3.26 -9.09
C SER A 24 -3.27 2.15 -8.20
N ILE A 25 -4.38 2.39 -7.53
CA ILE A 25 -5.02 1.45 -6.61
C ILE A 25 -6.50 1.28 -6.95
N ASN A 26 -6.98 0.05 -6.86
CA ASN A 26 -8.41 -0.29 -6.86
C ASN A 26 -8.69 -1.19 -5.65
N ILE A 27 -9.35 -0.63 -4.63
CA ILE A 27 -9.67 -1.38 -3.39
C ILE A 27 -10.70 -2.48 -3.67
N ASP A 28 -11.58 -2.29 -4.65
CA ASP A 28 -12.59 -3.26 -5.07
C ASP A 28 -12.07 -4.13 -6.23
N GLY A 29 -10.81 -4.50 -6.18
CA GLY A 29 -10.11 -5.29 -7.19
C GLY A 29 -10.22 -6.80 -7.02
N THR A 30 -9.30 -7.51 -7.66
CA THR A 30 -9.19 -8.97 -7.63
C THR A 30 -7.78 -9.46 -7.26
N GLY A 31 -6.90 -8.57 -6.81
CA GLY A 31 -5.51 -8.86 -6.46
C GLY A 31 -4.56 -8.85 -7.65
N LYS A 32 -4.88 -8.09 -8.70
CA LYS A 32 -3.96 -7.86 -9.82
C LYS A 32 -2.85 -6.91 -9.39
N TYR A 33 -1.65 -7.18 -9.83
CA TYR A 33 -0.51 -6.33 -9.47
C TYR A 33 0.48 -6.17 -10.62
N SER A 34 1.15 -5.02 -10.61
CA SER A 34 2.31 -4.71 -11.44
C SER A 34 3.15 -3.69 -10.66
N ASN A 35 4.12 -4.18 -9.91
CA ASN A 35 4.93 -3.34 -9.03
C ASN A 35 6.39 -3.39 -9.46
N ASP A 36 6.98 -2.24 -9.70
CA ASP A 36 8.36 -2.07 -10.16
C ASP A 36 8.97 -0.84 -9.50
N THR A 37 9.79 -1.07 -8.49
CA THR A 37 10.51 -0.02 -7.74
C THR A 37 12.02 -0.11 -7.91
N ASN A 38 12.52 -1.08 -8.67
CA ASN A 38 13.94 -1.45 -8.76
C ASN A 38 14.53 -1.99 -7.44
N VAL A 39 13.70 -2.29 -6.45
CA VAL A 39 14.07 -2.96 -5.19
C VAL A 39 13.34 -4.29 -5.14
N GLY A 40 14.00 -5.37 -5.53
CA GLY A 40 13.35 -6.65 -5.82
C GLY A 40 12.56 -7.24 -4.65
N PHE A 41 13.09 -7.18 -3.43
CA PHE A 41 12.36 -7.66 -2.25
C PHE A 41 11.14 -6.80 -1.93
N PHE A 42 11.24 -5.48 -2.12
CA PHE A 42 10.12 -4.58 -1.92
C PHE A 42 9.01 -4.81 -2.94
N ASP A 43 9.37 -5.02 -4.21
CA ASP A 43 8.41 -5.39 -5.27
C ASP A 43 7.67 -6.67 -4.90
N HIS A 44 8.39 -7.69 -4.44
CA HIS A 44 7.80 -8.94 -3.97
C HIS A 44 6.79 -8.71 -2.83
N MET A 45 7.12 -7.88 -1.85
CA MET A 45 6.22 -7.57 -0.72
C MET A 45 4.97 -6.80 -1.16
N LEU A 46 5.10 -5.88 -2.11
CA LEU A 46 3.96 -5.17 -2.70
C LEU A 46 3.05 -6.11 -3.51
N ASP A 47 3.63 -7.07 -4.23
CA ASP A 47 2.88 -8.12 -4.92
C ASP A 47 2.09 -8.99 -3.94
N GLN A 48 2.70 -9.38 -2.81
CA GLN A 48 2.03 -10.12 -1.75
C GLN A 48 0.90 -9.31 -1.12
N LEU A 49 1.11 -8.01 -0.88
CA LEU A 49 0.05 -7.12 -0.40
C LEU A 49 -1.16 -7.15 -1.33
N SER A 50 -0.97 -6.97 -2.63
CA SER A 50 -2.05 -7.04 -3.63
C SER A 50 -2.73 -8.39 -3.64
N ARG A 51 -1.94 -9.44 -3.74
CA ARG A 51 -2.43 -10.82 -3.87
C ARG A 51 -3.33 -11.23 -2.71
N HIS A 52 -2.91 -10.93 -1.49
CA HIS A 52 -3.61 -11.38 -0.28
C HIS A 52 -4.74 -10.45 0.15
N SER A 53 -4.65 -9.15 -0.14
CA SER A 53 -5.73 -8.21 0.15
C SER A 53 -6.82 -8.15 -0.93
N LEU A 54 -6.57 -8.71 -2.11
CA LEU A 54 -7.39 -8.58 -3.32
C LEU A 54 -7.48 -7.14 -3.85
N ILE A 55 -6.66 -6.24 -3.38
CA ILE A 55 -6.52 -4.89 -3.93
C ILE A 55 -5.73 -4.97 -5.23
N ASP A 56 -6.23 -4.36 -6.30
CA ASP A 56 -5.40 -4.17 -7.50
C ASP A 56 -4.43 -3.03 -7.26
N LEU A 57 -3.16 -3.25 -7.57
CA LEU A 57 -2.07 -2.31 -7.30
C LEU A 57 -1.10 -2.26 -8.48
N GLU A 58 -0.88 -1.06 -8.99
CA GLU A 58 0.15 -0.79 -9.99
C GLU A 58 1.06 0.32 -9.46
N ILE A 59 2.33 -0.01 -9.27
CA ILE A 59 3.34 0.93 -8.76
C ILE A 59 4.52 0.96 -9.73
N LYS A 60 4.93 2.17 -10.07
CA LYS A 60 6.19 2.44 -10.75
C LYS A 60 6.95 3.49 -9.97
N THR A 61 8.13 3.14 -9.49
CA THR A 61 9.05 4.08 -8.84
C THR A 61 10.38 4.06 -9.56
N ILE A 62 10.87 5.24 -9.88
CA ILE A 62 12.24 5.48 -10.33
C ILE A 62 12.89 6.34 -9.27
N GLY A 63 13.89 5.82 -8.60
CA GLY A 63 14.60 6.50 -7.52
C GLY A 63 16.11 6.34 -7.63
N ASP A 64 16.82 6.97 -6.73
CA ASP A 64 18.27 7.04 -6.61
C ASP A 64 18.87 5.78 -5.92
N THR A 65 18.47 4.60 -6.40
CA THR A 65 18.89 3.31 -5.80
C THR A 65 20.40 3.06 -5.84
N GLU A 66 21.15 3.83 -6.63
CA GLU A 66 22.62 3.85 -6.60
C GLU A 66 23.19 4.44 -5.29
N ILE A 67 22.39 5.24 -4.56
CA ILE A 67 22.74 5.76 -3.24
C ILE A 67 22.37 4.72 -2.18
N ASP A 68 21.08 4.44 -2.05
CA ASP A 68 20.48 3.37 -1.27
C ASP A 68 18.98 3.23 -1.62
N ASP A 69 18.27 2.35 -0.93
CA ASP A 69 16.85 2.11 -1.17
C ASP A 69 15.91 3.05 -0.39
N HIS A 70 16.44 3.90 0.48
CA HIS A 70 15.68 4.72 1.43
C HIS A 70 14.61 5.57 0.75
N HIS A 71 15.03 6.47 -0.15
CA HIS A 71 14.10 7.40 -0.80
C HIS A 71 13.05 6.66 -1.64
N THR A 72 13.45 5.61 -2.33
CA THR A 72 12.55 4.77 -3.13
C THR A 72 11.45 4.13 -2.29
N VAL A 73 11.81 3.53 -1.16
CA VAL A 73 10.86 2.85 -0.26
C VAL A 73 9.97 3.86 0.45
N GLU A 74 10.54 4.93 1.00
CA GLU A 74 9.81 5.98 1.71
C GLU A 74 8.78 6.67 0.81
N ASP A 75 9.21 7.15 -0.35
CA ASP A 75 8.34 7.90 -1.26
C ASP A 75 7.25 7.02 -1.88
N THR A 76 7.55 5.76 -2.15
CA THR A 76 6.54 4.77 -2.57
C THR A 76 5.50 4.56 -1.46
N GLY A 77 5.95 4.40 -0.22
CA GLY A 77 5.05 4.26 0.94
C GLY A 77 4.14 5.46 1.14
N ILE A 78 4.68 6.68 1.03
CA ILE A 78 3.91 7.93 1.11
C ILE A 78 2.85 7.99 0.00
N ALA A 79 3.24 7.73 -1.24
CA ALA A 79 2.33 7.76 -2.39
C ALA A 79 1.23 6.69 -2.29
N LEU A 80 1.57 5.48 -1.84
CA LEU A 80 0.61 4.39 -1.60
C LEU A 80 -0.38 4.77 -0.51
N GLY A 81 0.09 5.35 0.60
CA GLY A 81 -0.79 5.83 1.68
C GLY A 81 -1.77 6.90 1.22
N GLN A 82 -1.31 7.85 0.40
CA GLN A 82 -2.16 8.88 -0.21
C GLN A 82 -3.19 8.28 -1.17
N ALA A 83 -2.78 7.32 -2.01
CA ALA A 83 -3.66 6.63 -2.95
C ALA A 83 -4.76 5.86 -2.19
N LEU A 84 -4.40 5.15 -1.13
CA LEU A 84 -5.34 4.43 -0.27
C LEU A 84 -6.33 5.38 0.40
N LYS A 85 -5.86 6.48 0.99
CA LYS A 85 -6.70 7.51 1.60
C LYS A 85 -7.71 8.08 0.60
N ASN A 86 -7.27 8.41 -0.61
CA ASN A 86 -8.15 8.97 -1.64
C ASN A 86 -9.18 7.94 -2.13
N ALA A 87 -8.78 6.68 -2.31
CA ALA A 87 -9.69 5.62 -2.71
C ALA A 87 -10.75 5.29 -1.64
N LEU A 88 -10.40 5.38 -0.35
CA LEU A 88 -11.35 5.20 0.77
C LEU A 88 -12.34 6.35 0.90
N GLY A 89 -11.99 7.55 0.46
CA GLY A 89 -12.84 8.73 0.52
C GLY A 89 -13.29 9.04 1.95
N ASP A 90 -14.60 9.17 2.15
CA ASP A 90 -15.23 9.44 3.45
C ASP A 90 -15.26 8.23 4.39
N LYS A 91 -14.78 7.10 3.94
CA LYS A 91 -14.74 5.82 4.68
C LYS A 91 -16.11 5.26 5.12
N GLN A 92 -17.20 5.73 4.52
CA GLN A 92 -18.52 5.18 4.83
C GLN A 92 -18.61 3.69 4.48
N GLY A 93 -19.08 2.90 5.45
CA GLY A 93 -19.34 1.48 5.26
C GLY A 93 -18.11 0.58 5.19
N ILE A 94 -16.92 1.08 5.58
CA ILE A 94 -15.74 0.23 5.73
C ILE A 94 -15.78 -0.53 7.05
N VAL A 95 -15.08 -1.66 7.11
CA VAL A 95 -14.70 -2.28 8.37
C VAL A 95 -13.43 -1.55 8.85
N ARG A 96 -13.59 -0.69 9.87
CA ARG A 96 -12.55 0.25 10.31
C ARG A 96 -11.32 -0.44 10.90
N TYR A 97 -11.50 -1.56 11.60
CA TYR A 97 -10.45 -2.26 12.34
C TYR A 97 -10.06 -3.54 11.64
N GLY A 98 -8.77 -3.86 11.67
CA GLY A 98 -8.25 -5.13 11.21
C GLY A 98 -7.06 -5.58 12.05
N SER A 99 -6.92 -6.86 12.28
CA SER A 99 -5.77 -7.44 12.95
C SER A 99 -5.42 -8.81 12.38
N CYS A 100 -4.16 -9.18 12.50
CA CYS A 100 -3.68 -10.47 12.02
C CYS A 100 -2.51 -10.95 12.89
N ASN A 101 -2.49 -12.24 13.20
CA ASN A 101 -1.31 -12.95 13.64
C ASN A 101 -0.91 -13.91 12.51
N LEU A 102 0.24 -13.68 11.90
CA LEU A 102 0.72 -14.47 10.78
C LEU A 102 2.01 -15.19 11.15
N PRO A 103 1.99 -16.54 11.25
CA PRO A 103 3.19 -17.32 11.42
C PRO A 103 3.77 -17.70 10.06
N MET A 104 5.08 -17.83 10.00
CA MET A 104 5.81 -18.48 8.91
C MET A 104 7.04 -19.16 9.52
N ASP A 105 7.04 -20.48 9.52
CA ASP A 105 8.03 -21.34 10.21
C ASP A 105 8.18 -20.94 11.68
N ASP A 106 9.34 -20.44 12.10
CA ASP A 106 9.66 -20.00 13.46
C ASP A 106 9.43 -18.50 13.70
N ALA A 107 9.01 -17.76 12.68
CA ALA A 107 8.70 -16.34 12.78
C ALA A 107 7.19 -16.08 12.95
N GLN A 108 6.84 -15.05 13.68
CA GLN A 108 5.47 -14.59 13.82
C GLN A 108 5.40 -13.07 13.80
N ILE A 109 4.48 -12.54 13.01
CA ILE A 109 4.16 -11.11 12.99
C ILE A 109 2.73 -10.91 13.49
N ARG A 110 2.54 -9.93 14.37
CA ARG A 110 1.23 -9.45 14.81
C ARG A 110 1.04 -8.02 14.35
N THR A 111 -0.06 -7.77 13.65
CA THR A 111 -0.42 -6.44 13.17
C THR A 111 -1.82 -6.05 13.62
N ALA A 112 -2.04 -4.76 13.83
CA ALA A 112 -3.35 -4.19 14.07
C ALA A 112 -3.47 -2.85 13.35
N LEU A 113 -4.59 -2.62 12.68
CA LEU A 113 -4.87 -1.42 11.90
C LEU A 113 -6.15 -0.76 12.37
N ASP A 114 -6.15 0.57 12.41
CA ASP A 114 -7.34 1.41 12.62
C ASP A 114 -7.35 2.56 11.62
N PHE A 115 -8.31 2.57 10.70
CA PHE A 115 -8.50 3.67 9.75
C PHE A 115 -9.17 4.89 10.38
N SER A 116 -8.63 5.38 11.50
CA SER A 116 -9.19 6.49 12.28
C SER A 116 -9.03 7.88 11.67
N ALA A 117 -8.18 8.05 10.65
CA ALA A 117 -7.67 9.32 10.11
C ALA A 117 -6.79 10.12 11.10
N ARG A 118 -6.44 9.57 12.24
CA ARG A 118 -5.44 10.10 13.17
C ARG A 118 -4.15 9.29 13.02
N PRO A 119 -3.05 9.89 12.51
CA PRO A 119 -1.81 9.14 12.29
C PRO A 119 -1.21 8.69 13.63
N PHE A 120 -0.91 7.41 13.72
CA PHE A 120 -0.24 6.79 14.85
C PHE A 120 0.52 5.54 14.38
N PHE A 121 1.71 5.32 14.91
CA PHE A 121 2.54 4.19 14.52
C PHE A 121 3.26 3.61 15.73
N ILE A 122 3.13 2.31 15.94
CA ILE A 122 3.88 1.54 16.93
C ILE A 122 4.71 0.49 16.18
N TRP A 123 5.98 0.43 16.51
CA TRP A 123 6.92 -0.53 15.97
C TRP A 123 7.64 -1.25 17.11
N ASN A 124 7.32 -2.53 17.30
CA ASN A 124 7.93 -3.41 18.30
C ASN A 124 8.50 -4.64 17.57
N VAL A 125 9.61 -4.46 16.89
CA VAL A 125 10.32 -5.52 16.18
C VAL A 125 11.73 -5.63 16.77
N SER A 126 12.13 -6.83 17.19
CA SER A 126 13.45 -7.16 17.70
C SER A 126 14.41 -7.59 16.59
#